data_8c19cf92663299f001e6eaa38a97c535
#
_entry.id   8c19cf92663299f001e6eaa38a97c535
#
_cell.length_a   1.000
_cell.length_b   1.000
_cell.length_c   1.000
_cell.angle_alpha   90.00
_cell.angle_beta   90.00
_cell.angle_gamma   90.00
#
_symmetry.space_group_name_H-M   'P 1'
#
loop_
_entity.id
_entity.type
_entity.pdbx_description
1 polymer ?
#
loop_
_entity_poly.entity_id
_entity_poly.type
_entity_poly.pdbx_seq_one_letter_code
_entity_poly.pdbx_strand_id
1 'polypeptide(L)'
;IVLVHGVGLNHKIWEPQIDAFDNSVLAYDILGHGKTPLNKDNISFDNFSNQLINLIDELKMKKIHLIGFSIGSLIARNFASKFNDRLESLTLLCSIFNRTKKQQQIVKDRFELAKKSKSLSKQALKRWFTDDYLEKNPNTYNKISSILEQNNMENFLKVYELFVNHKDNEKFENIKTKTLVMTGEGDIGSTPEMSENLSKVINNSKVKIIPKGK
;
A
#
# COMPACT_ATOMS: atom_id res chain seq x y z
N ILE A 1 11.72 2.24 -11.58
CA ILE A 1 10.43 1.95 -10.94
C ILE A 1 10.66 1.88 -9.44
N VAL A 2 9.77 2.50 -8.65
CA VAL A 2 9.81 2.42 -7.18
C VAL A 2 8.53 1.77 -6.66
N LEU A 3 8.67 0.76 -5.79
CA LEU A 3 7.60 -0.08 -5.29
C LEU A 3 7.43 0.11 -3.78
N VAL A 4 6.21 0.48 -3.34
CA VAL A 4 5.86 0.73 -1.94
C VAL A 4 4.84 -0.30 -1.47
N HIS A 5 5.23 -1.13 -0.50
CA HIS A 5 4.41 -2.25 -0.01
C HIS A 5 3.27 -1.84 0.93
N GLY A 6 2.41 -2.80 1.26
CA GLY A 6 1.28 -2.65 2.19
C GLY A 6 1.68 -2.82 3.67
N VAL A 7 0.76 -2.45 4.58
CA VAL A 7 0.95 -2.61 6.03
C VAL A 7 1.15 -4.09 6.40
N GLY A 8 2.10 -4.35 7.29
CA GLY A 8 2.48 -5.69 7.71
C GLY A 8 3.36 -6.46 6.72
N LEU A 9 3.60 -5.92 5.54
CA LEU A 9 4.44 -6.53 4.51
C LEU A 9 5.85 -5.91 4.50
N ASN A 10 6.69 -6.31 3.55
CA ASN A 10 8.01 -5.73 3.30
C ASN A 10 8.34 -5.80 1.80
N HIS A 11 9.52 -5.29 1.41
CA HIS A 11 9.94 -5.23 0.01
C HIS A 11 9.89 -6.59 -0.74
N LYS A 12 10.02 -7.71 -0.03
CA LYS A 12 10.05 -9.05 -0.64
C LYS A 12 8.73 -9.49 -1.30
N ILE A 13 7.61 -8.80 -1.00
CA ILE A 13 6.35 -9.11 -1.70
C ILE A 13 6.42 -8.81 -3.18
N TRP A 14 7.36 -7.96 -3.59
CA TRP A 14 7.50 -7.49 -4.96
C TRP A 14 8.42 -8.36 -5.84
N GLU A 15 9.02 -9.43 -5.29
CA GLU A 15 9.91 -10.32 -6.07
C GLU A 15 9.28 -10.76 -7.40
N PRO A 16 7.99 -11.22 -7.46
CA PRO A 16 7.42 -11.63 -8.75
C PRO A 16 7.26 -10.50 -9.77
N GLN A 17 7.06 -9.25 -9.28
CA GLN A 17 6.94 -8.08 -10.14
C GLN A 17 8.31 -7.57 -10.59
N ILE A 18 9.32 -7.65 -9.71
CA ILE A 18 10.70 -7.25 -10.03
C ILE A 18 11.22 -8.08 -11.19
N ASP A 19 11.00 -9.39 -11.15
CA ASP A 19 11.43 -10.32 -12.20
C ASP A 19 10.72 -10.09 -13.55
N ALA A 20 9.55 -9.43 -13.53
CA ALA A 20 8.76 -9.14 -14.73
C ALA A 20 9.07 -7.79 -15.37
N PHE A 21 9.88 -6.93 -14.74
CA PHE A 21 10.25 -5.63 -15.26
C PHE A 21 11.65 -5.65 -15.88
N ASP A 22 11.77 -5.16 -17.12
CA ASP A 22 13.07 -4.94 -17.78
C ASP A 22 13.80 -3.68 -17.27
N ASN A 23 13.17 -2.89 -16.43
CA ASN A 23 13.71 -1.64 -15.90
C ASN A 23 14.37 -1.84 -14.54
N SER A 24 15.22 -0.88 -14.14
CA SER A 24 15.72 -0.82 -12.77
C SER A 24 14.56 -0.64 -11.77
N VAL A 25 14.49 -1.51 -10.77
CA VAL A 25 13.44 -1.53 -9.76
C VAL A 25 14.03 -1.31 -8.38
N LEU A 26 13.43 -0.40 -7.63
CA LEU A 26 13.71 -0.17 -6.21
C LEU A 26 12.47 -0.58 -5.40
N ALA A 27 12.57 -1.62 -4.60
CA ALA A 27 11.61 -1.97 -3.57
C ALA A 27 12.25 -1.75 -2.21
N TYR A 28 11.59 -1.03 -1.31
CA TYR A 28 12.13 -0.70 0.00
C TYR A 28 11.11 -0.99 1.12
N ASP A 29 11.62 -1.11 2.33
CA ASP A 29 10.78 -1.27 3.52
C ASP A 29 10.33 0.11 4.03
N ILE A 30 9.03 0.33 4.13
CA ILE A 30 8.50 1.57 4.72
C ILE A 30 8.84 1.64 6.22
N LEU A 31 8.83 2.84 6.80
CA LEU A 31 9.08 3.05 8.24
C LEU A 31 8.29 2.04 9.09
N GLY A 32 8.96 1.42 10.06
CA GLY A 32 8.36 0.46 10.98
C GLY A 32 8.16 -0.95 10.42
N HIS A 33 8.63 -1.23 9.20
CA HIS A 33 8.51 -2.54 8.55
C HIS A 33 9.85 -3.09 8.09
N GLY A 34 9.94 -4.41 7.97
CA GLY A 34 11.14 -5.09 7.53
C GLY A 34 12.37 -4.70 8.35
N LYS A 35 13.38 -4.13 7.68
CA LYS A 35 14.62 -3.65 8.32
C LYS A 35 14.62 -2.15 8.63
N THR A 36 13.56 -1.41 8.26
CA THR A 36 13.50 0.03 8.46
C THR A 36 12.88 0.35 9.84
N PRO A 37 13.63 1.00 10.75
CA PRO A 37 13.11 1.33 12.08
C PRO A 37 12.02 2.40 12.03
N LEU A 38 11.23 2.47 13.10
CA LEU A 38 10.29 3.55 13.36
C LEU A 38 10.73 4.31 14.61
N ASN A 39 11.47 5.39 14.42
CA ASN A 39 12.07 6.16 15.51
C ASN A 39 11.21 7.39 15.91
N LYS A 40 9.87 7.29 15.75
CA LYS A 40 8.94 8.38 16.03
C LYS A 40 7.70 7.86 16.75
N ASP A 41 7.23 8.59 17.75
CA ASP A 41 5.99 8.27 18.44
C ASP A 41 4.76 8.72 17.64
N ASN A 42 4.82 9.90 17.05
CA ASN A 42 3.77 10.41 16.16
C ASN A 42 4.19 10.27 14.70
N ILE A 43 3.46 9.46 13.95
CA ILE A 43 3.70 9.23 12.53
C ILE A 43 2.57 9.81 11.68
N SER A 44 2.93 10.25 10.50
CA SER A 44 2.01 10.77 9.49
C SER A 44 2.43 10.29 8.11
N PHE A 45 1.56 10.40 7.11
CA PHE A 45 1.93 10.09 5.72
C PHE A 45 3.09 10.94 5.21
N ASP A 46 3.29 12.13 5.78
CA ASP A 46 4.44 12.99 5.47
C ASP A 46 5.78 12.37 5.84
N ASN A 47 5.84 11.61 6.92
CA ASN A 47 7.07 10.92 7.31
C ASN A 47 7.46 9.87 6.27
N PHE A 48 6.50 9.15 5.71
CA PHE A 48 6.75 8.15 4.66
C PHE A 48 7.10 8.82 3.32
N SER A 49 6.44 9.93 2.98
CA SER A 49 6.80 10.71 1.79
C SER A 49 8.20 11.30 1.92
N ASN A 50 8.61 11.76 3.12
CA ASN A 50 9.96 12.24 3.38
C ASN A 50 11.00 11.12 3.35
N GLN A 51 10.65 9.90 3.81
CA GLN A 51 11.50 8.72 3.61
C GLN A 51 11.74 8.49 2.12
N LEU A 52 10.70 8.51 1.32
CA LEU A 52 10.80 8.25 -0.12
C LEU A 52 11.59 9.34 -0.85
N ILE A 53 11.32 10.63 -0.59
CA ILE A 53 12.04 11.71 -1.28
C ILE A 53 13.54 11.67 -0.94
N ASN A 54 13.90 11.46 0.32
CA ASN A 54 15.29 11.34 0.73
C ASN A 54 15.98 10.14 0.06
N LEU A 55 15.29 9.00 -0.03
CA LEU A 55 15.82 7.79 -0.67
C LEU A 55 16.11 8.01 -2.16
N ILE A 56 15.18 8.61 -2.90
CA ILE A 56 15.38 8.84 -4.34
C ILE A 56 16.38 9.96 -4.60
N ASP A 57 16.55 10.92 -3.69
CA ASP A 57 17.58 11.95 -3.77
C ASP A 57 18.98 11.39 -3.52
N GLU A 58 19.14 10.53 -2.50
CA GLU A 58 20.40 9.83 -2.23
C GLU A 58 20.83 8.95 -3.40
N LEU A 59 19.86 8.27 -4.04
CA LEU A 59 20.06 7.48 -5.25
C LEU A 59 20.15 8.31 -6.55
N LYS A 60 20.11 9.65 -6.45
CA LYS A 60 20.18 10.59 -7.59
C LYS A 60 19.11 10.33 -8.67
N MET A 61 17.96 9.81 -8.28
CA MET A 61 16.82 9.57 -9.18
C MET A 61 16.06 10.87 -9.42
N LYS A 62 16.08 11.39 -10.63
CA LYS A 62 15.39 12.66 -10.97
C LYS A 62 13.88 12.50 -11.00
N LYS A 63 13.39 11.50 -11.70
CA LYS A 63 11.97 11.12 -11.80
C LYS A 63 11.80 9.62 -11.68
N ILE A 64 10.67 9.21 -11.15
CA ILE A 64 10.36 7.80 -10.90
C ILE A 64 8.97 7.42 -11.40
N HIS A 65 8.81 6.16 -11.78
CA HIS A 65 7.51 5.51 -11.85
C HIS A 65 7.20 4.96 -10.45
N LEU A 66 6.19 5.50 -9.79
CA LEU A 66 5.85 5.14 -8.40
C LEU A 66 4.65 4.19 -8.39
N ILE A 67 4.80 3.05 -7.74
CA ILE A 67 3.73 2.05 -7.55
C ILE A 67 3.55 1.84 -6.05
N GLY A 68 2.35 2.12 -5.54
CA GLY A 68 2.01 1.90 -4.14
C GLY A 68 0.87 0.90 -3.97
N PHE A 69 1.02 -0.02 -3.02
CA PHE A 69 0.03 -1.04 -2.68
C PHE A 69 -0.58 -0.81 -1.30
N SER A 70 -1.91 -0.78 -1.18
CA SER A 70 -2.64 -0.62 0.07
C SER A 70 -2.23 0.66 0.80
N ILE A 71 -1.68 0.62 2.03
CA ILE A 71 -1.11 1.82 2.68
C ILE A 71 -0.01 2.48 1.83
N GLY A 72 0.74 1.68 1.07
CA GLY A 72 1.72 2.19 0.11
C GLY A 72 1.08 3.05 -0.98
N SER A 73 -0.18 2.81 -1.34
CA SER A 73 -0.92 3.68 -2.26
C SER A 73 -1.29 5.02 -1.64
N LEU A 74 -1.58 5.05 -0.34
CA LEU A 74 -1.83 6.31 0.40
C LEU A 74 -0.55 7.12 0.55
N ILE A 75 0.58 6.44 0.81
CA ILE A 75 1.92 7.06 0.80
C ILE A 75 2.21 7.65 -0.58
N ALA A 76 1.95 6.89 -1.64
CA ALA A 76 2.16 7.34 -3.01
C ALA A 76 1.26 8.53 -3.39
N ARG A 77 0.02 8.57 -2.92
CA ARG A 77 -0.89 9.72 -3.07
C ARG A 77 -0.37 10.97 -2.35
N ASN A 78 0.02 10.82 -1.09
CA ASN A 78 0.60 11.90 -0.29
C ASN A 78 1.89 12.42 -0.95
N PHE A 79 2.76 11.54 -1.41
CA PHE A 79 3.96 11.90 -2.15
C PHE A 79 3.63 12.64 -3.44
N ALA A 80 2.71 12.12 -4.26
CA ALA A 80 2.32 12.73 -5.52
C ALA A 80 1.72 14.14 -5.34
N SER A 81 0.94 14.34 -4.28
CA SER A 81 0.33 15.66 -3.98
C SER A 81 1.35 16.75 -3.61
N LYS A 82 2.58 16.36 -3.20
CA LYS A 82 3.65 17.24 -2.75
C LYS A 82 4.82 17.33 -3.71
N PHE A 83 5.16 16.23 -4.35
CA PHE A 83 6.35 16.04 -5.16
C PHE A 83 5.99 15.54 -6.58
N ASN A 84 4.91 16.06 -7.16
CA ASN A 84 4.40 15.62 -8.46
C ASN A 84 5.45 15.73 -9.59
N ASP A 85 6.32 16.71 -9.52
CA ASP A 85 7.43 16.94 -10.47
C ASP A 85 8.50 15.83 -10.44
N ARG A 86 8.55 15.05 -9.35
CA ARG A 86 9.46 13.90 -9.20
C ARG A 86 8.86 12.59 -9.79
N LEU A 87 7.66 12.65 -10.36
CA LEU A 87 6.97 11.48 -10.91
C LEU A 87 6.93 11.50 -12.44
N GLU A 88 7.22 10.35 -13.03
CA GLU A 88 6.94 10.03 -14.44
C GLU A 88 5.56 9.39 -14.59
N SER A 89 5.18 8.50 -13.69
CA SER A 89 3.84 7.93 -13.58
C SER A 89 3.53 7.50 -12.14
N LEU A 90 2.25 7.37 -11.84
CA LEU A 90 1.74 6.92 -10.56
C LEU A 90 0.82 5.71 -10.76
N THR A 91 1.02 4.64 -9.98
CA THR A 91 0.09 3.50 -9.94
C THR A 91 -0.36 3.24 -8.50
N LEU A 92 -1.65 3.24 -8.30
CA LEU A 92 -2.30 3.06 -7.00
C LEU A 92 -3.02 1.70 -6.97
N LEU A 93 -2.43 0.74 -6.27
CA LEU A 93 -2.97 -0.61 -6.15
C LEU A 93 -3.75 -0.75 -4.85
N CYS A 94 -5.00 -1.19 -4.94
CA CYS A 94 -5.89 -1.43 -3.79
C CYS A 94 -5.93 -0.22 -2.85
N SER A 95 -6.15 0.98 -3.41
CA SER A 95 -6.23 2.24 -2.66
C SER A 95 -7.62 2.45 -2.10
N ILE A 96 -7.72 2.66 -0.80
CA ILE A 96 -8.99 3.06 -0.18
C ILE A 96 -9.31 4.52 -0.54
N PHE A 97 -10.60 4.83 -0.66
CA PHE A 97 -11.08 6.20 -0.87
C PHE A 97 -12.53 6.36 -0.39
N ASN A 98 -12.81 7.44 0.34
CA ASN A 98 -14.16 7.77 0.84
C ASN A 98 -14.86 6.59 1.55
N ARG A 99 -14.19 5.99 2.54
CA ARG A 99 -14.80 4.92 3.34
C ARG A 99 -16.13 5.35 3.94
N THR A 100 -17.16 4.56 3.72
CA THR A 100 -18.43 4.71 4.43
C THR A 100 -18.25 4.46 5.94
N LYS A 101 -19.21 4.91 6.76
CA LYS A 101 -19.20 4.64 8.21
C LYS A 101 -19.09 3.14 8.52
N LYS A 102 -19.79 2.29 7.75
CA LYS A 102 -19.73 0.83 7.89
C LYS A 102 -18.33 0.28 7.57
N GLN A 103 -17.72 0.70 6.47
CA GLN A 103 -16.35 0.30 6.11
C GLN A 103 -15.32 0.78 7.12
N GLN A 104 -15.49 2.00 7.64
CA GLN A 104 -14.65 2.54 8.70
C GLN A 104 -14.76 1.73 9.99
N GLN A 105 -15.97 1.28 10.36
CA GLN A 105 -16.16 0.43 11.52
C GLN A 105 -15.49 -0.93 11.34
N ILE A 106 -15.66 -1.57 10.19
CA ILE A 106 -15.04 -2.86 9.87
C ILE A 106 -13.50 -2.81 10.01
N VAL A 107 -12.86 -1.74 9.54
CA VAL A 107 -11.40 -1.63 9.66
C VAL A 107 -10.95 -1.35 11.10
N LYS A 108 -11.73 -0.59 11.88
CA LYS A 108 -11.49 -0.40 13.31
C LYS A 108 -11.59 -1.71 14.08
N ASP A 109 -12.63 -2.50 13.83
CA ASP A 109 -12.82 -3.80 14.49
C ASP A 109 -11.65 -4.75 14.19
N ARG A 110 -11.15 -4.75 12.94
CA ARG A 110 -9.94 -5.51 12.57
C ARG A 110 -8.69 -5.03 13.31
N PHE A 111 -8.55 -3.73 13.52
CA PHE A 111 -7.45 -3.17 14.27
C PHE A 111 -7.49 -3.59 15.74
N GLU A 112 -8.67 -3.54 16.37
CA GLU A 112 -8.85 -4.02 17.75
C GLU A 112 -8.57 -5.54 17.88
N LEU A 113 -8.93 -6.32 16.86
CA LEU A 113 -8.56 -7.74 16.81
C LEU A 113 -7.04 -7.93 16.65
N ALA A 114 -6.38 -7.12 15.82
CA ALA A 114 -4.93 -7.19 15.63
C ALA A 114 -4.17 -6.89 16.93
N LYS A 115 -4.61 -5.93 17.73
CA LYS A 115 -4.02 -5.62 19.06
C LYS A 115 -4.04 -6.81 20.02
N LYS A 116 -5.04 -7.68 19.89
CA LYS A 116 -5.25 -8.85 20.77
C LYS A 116 -4.68 -10.14 20.19
N SER A 117 -4.30 -10.14 18.93
CA SER A 117 -3.86 -11.33 18.21
C SER A 117 -2.39 -11.64 18.47
N LYS A 118 -2.09 -12.93 18.62
CA LYS A 118 -0.71 -13.44 18.66
C LYS A 118 -0.17 -13.76 17.25
N SER A 119 -1.03 -13.73 16.22
CA SER A 119 -0.69 -14.05 14.83
C SER A 119 -1.48 -13.14 13.90
N LEU A 120 -0.78 -12.55 12.93
CA LEU A 120 -1.36 -11.66 11.92
C LEU A 120 -1.70 -12.39 10.61
N SER A 121 -1.03 -13.50 10.34
CA SER A 121 -1.01 -14.14 9.02
C SER A 121 -2.34 -14.77 8.65
N LYS A 122 -2.91 -15.62 9.50
CA LYS A 122 -4.09 -16.44 9.17
C LYS A 122 -5.29 -15.62 8.67
N GLN A 123 -5.63 -14.56 9.40
CA GLN A 123 -6.77 -13.70 9.04
C GLN A 123 -6.48 -12.83 7.81
N ALA A 124 -5.24 -12.36 7.67
CA ALA A 124 -4.81 -11.57 6.54
C ALA A 124 -4.84 -12.39 5.25
N LEU A 125 -4.23 -13.57 5.24
CA LEU A 125 -4.17 -14.45 4.08
C LEU A 125 -5.56 -14.87 3.59
N LYS A 126 -6.46 -15.28 4.50
CA LYS A 126 -7.84 -15.63 4.15
C LYS A 126 -8.61 -14.48 3.51
N ARG A 127 -8.27 -13.24 3.87
CA ARG A 127 -8.89 -12.04 3.30
C ARG A 127 -8.32 -11.66 1.95
N TRP A 128 -7.00 -11.85 1.75
CA TRP A 128 -6.29 -11.40 0.55
C TRP A 128 -6.30 -12.39 -0.60
N PHE A 129 -6.44 -13.69 -0.28
CA PHE A 129 -6.39 -14.76 -1.27
C PHE A 129 -7.65 -15.63 -1.19
N THR A 130 -7.96 -16.32 -2.28
CA THR A 130 -8.95 -17.41 -2.27
C THR A 130 -8.30 -18.69 -1.71
N ASP A 131 -9.11 -19.55 -1.11
CA ASP A 131 -8.62 -20.83 -0.57
C ASP A 131 -8.00 -21.67 -1.69
N ASP A 132 -8.65 -21.77 -2.87
CA ASP A 132 -8.12 -22.45 -4.05
C ASP A 132 -6.74 -21.92 -4.50
N TYR A 133 -6.54 -20.59 -4.45
CA TYR A 133 -5.23 -20.03 -4.78
C TYR A 133 -4.15 -20.44 -3.77
N LEU A 134 -4.44 -20.40 -2.48
CA LEU A 134 -3.48 -20.76 -1.44
C LEU A 134 -3.14 -22.25 -1.45
N GLU A 135 -4.11 -23.12 -1.72
CA GLU A 135 -3.90 -24.57 -1.88
C GLU A 135 -2.96 -24.87 -3.05
N LYS A 136 -3.15 -24.18 -4.18
CA LYS A 136 -2.30 -24.33 -5.37
C LYS A 136 -0.94 -23.66 -5.26
N ASN A 137 -0.77 -22.71 -4.32
CA ASN A 137 0.43 -21.91 -4.15
C ASN A 137 0.94 -21.88 -2.70
N PRO A 138 1.35 -23.05 -2.13
CA PRO A 138 1.77 -23.14 -0.73
C PRO A 138 2.99 -22.27 -0.42
N ASN A 139 3.88 -22.06 -1.39
CA ASN A 139 5.03 -21.18 -1.22
C ASN A 139 4.61 -19.71 -0.98
N THR A 140 3.56 -19.24 -1.65
CA THR A 140 2.99 -17.91 -1.41
C THR A 140 2.44 -17.82 0.01
N TYR A 141 1.69 -18.82 0.48
CA TYR A 141 1.20 -18.88 1.84
C TYR A 141 2.35 -18.76 2.85
N ASN A 142 3.38 -19.61 2.73
CA ASN A 142 4.51 -19.64 3.64
C ASN A 142 5.29 -18.34 3.64
N LYS A 143 5.56 -17.77 2.47
CA LYS A 143 6.28 -16.50 2.31
C LYS A 143 5.54 -15.35 2.98
N ILE A 144 4.27 -15.15 2.67
CA ILE A 144 3.48 -14.03 3.20
C ILE A 144 3.24 -14.21 4.71
N SER A 145 2.96 -15.44 5.18
CA SER A 145 2.89 -15.76 6.61
C SER A 145 4.16 -15.36 7.33
N SER A 146 5.32 -15.80 6.84
CA SER A 146 6.62 -15.47 7.44
C SER A 146 6.86 -13.96 7.52
N ILE A 147 6.54 -13.21 6.46
CA ILE A 147 6.68 -11.76 6.46
C ILE A 147 5.79 -11.12 7.54
N LEU A 148 4.53 -11.54 7.65
CA LEU A 148 3.58 -10.99 8.60
C LEU A 148 3.98 -11.27 10.06
N GLU A 149 4.45 -12.49 10.34
CA GLU A 149 4.84 -12.90 11.71
C GLU A 149 6.19 -12.32 12.16
N GLN A 150 7.02 -11.82 11.24
CA GLN A 150 8.30 -11.17 11.55
C GLN A 150 8.16 -9.68 11.92
N ASN A 151 6.96 -9.10 11.83
CA ASN A 151 6.79 -7.70 12.17
C ASN A 151 7.10 -7.43 13.65
N ASN A 152 7.75 -6.30 13.93
CA ASN A 152 7.69 -5.70 15.26
C ASN A 152 6.26 -5.23 15.51
N MET A 153 5.59 -5.81 16.49
CA MET A 153 4.15 -5.62 16.71
C MET A 153 3.79 -4.18 17.08
N GLU A 154 4.64 -3.52 17.88
CA GLU A 154 4.44 -2.13 18.26
C GLU A 154 4.48 -1.21 17.02
N ASN A 155 5.51 -1.35 16.20
CA ASN A 155 5.66 -0.56 14.97
C ASN A 155 4.53 -0.84 13.99
N PHE A 156 4.19 -2.12 13.79
CA PHE A 156 3.07 -2.52 12.95
C PHE A 156 1.77 -1.87 13.38
N LEU A 157 1.45 -1.88 14.68
CA LEU A 157 0.22 -1.30 15.21
C LEU A 157 0.18 0.21 15.01
N LYS A 158 1.29 0.93 15.24
CA LYS A 158 1.38 2.38 14.98
C LYS A 158 1.07 2.70 13.50
N VAL A 159 1.67 1.97 12.58
CA VAL A 159 1.44 2.17 11.13
C VAL A 159 0.04 1.73 10.71
N TYR A 160 -0.49 0.65 11.29
CA TYR A 160 -1.85 0.21 11.01
C TYR A 160 -2.87 1.23 11.54
N GLU A 161 -2.64 1.83 12.71
CA GLU A 161 -3.50 2.88 13.26
C GLU A 161 -3.58 4.10 12.33
N LEU A 162 -2.45 4.52 11.76
CA LEU A 162 -2.43 5.57 10.75
C LEU A 162 -3.31 5.23 9.53
N PHE A 163 -3.24 3.99 9.04
CA PHE A 163 -4.09 3.51 7.96
C PHE A 163 -5.58 3.48 8.34
N VAL A 164 -5.90 3.03 9.55
CA VAL A 164 -7.28 2.97 10.07
C VAL A 164 -7.89 4.37 10.15
N ASN A 165 -7.13 5.33 10.65
CA ASN A 165 -7.60 6.70 10.88
C ASN A 165 -7.40 7.62 9.66
N HIS A 166 -6.95 7.08 8.52
CA HIS A 166 -6.75 7.87 7.32
C HIS A 166 -8.03 8.61 6.90
N LYS A 167 -7.86 9.86 6.53
CA LYS A 167 -8.87 10.73 5.92
C LYS A 167 -8.33 11.19 4.57
N ASP A 168 -9.19 11.17 3.56
CA ASP A 168 -8.85 11.61 2.21
C ASP A 168 -8.78 13.14 2.14
N ASN A 169 -7.65 13.70 2.58
CA ASN A 169 -7.38 15.13 2.67
C ASN A 169 -6.18 15.59 1.83
N GLU A 170 -5.70 14.73 0.96
CA GLU A 170 -4.65 15.07 0.00
C GLU A 170 -5.17 16.12 -1.00
N LYS A 171 -4.27 16.97 -1.46
CA LYS A 171 -4.55 17.95 -2.53
C LYS A 171 -4.51 17.22 -3.88
N PHE A 172 -5.60 16.53 -4.23
CA PHE A 172 -5.69 15.75 -5.47
C PHE A 172 -5.48 16.59 -6.72
N GLU A 173 -5.83 17.87 -6.68
CA GLU A 173 -5.59 18.84 -7.75
C GLU A 173 -4.10 19.03 -8.10
N ASN A 174 -3.20 18.67 -7.17
CA ASN A 174 -1.76 18.71 -7.39
C ASN A 174 -1.24 17.45 -8.10
N ILE A 175 -2.01 16.38 -8.15
CA ILE A 175 -1.63 15.14 -8.83
C ILE A 175 -1.95 15.27 -10.31
N LYS A 176 -0.94 15.71 -11.09
CA LYS A 176 -1.04 15.94 -12.55
C LYS A 176 -0.44 14.81 -13.37
N THR A 177 0.36 13.98 -12.75
CA THR A 177 1.05 12.84 -13.36
C THR A 177 0.03 11.81 -13.85
N LYS A 178 0.32 11.14 -14.97
CA LYS A 178 -0.46 9.98 -15.45
C LYS A 178 -0.63 8.98 -14.31
N THR A 179 -1.87 8.70 -13.94
CA THR A 179 -2.20 7.85 -12.81
C THR A 179 -3.01 6.63 -13.26
N LEU A 180 -2.62 5.46 -12.80
CA LEU A 180 -3.39 4.22 -12.93
C LEU A 180 -3.90 3.81 -11.56
N VAL A 181 -5.22 3.68 -11.41
CA VAL A 181 -5.86 3.17 -10.19
C VAL A 181 -6.32 1.74 -10.45
N MET A 182 -5.86 0.78 -9.64
CA MET A 182 -6.16 -0.64 -9.85
C MET A 182 -6.63 -1.32 -8.57
N THR A 183 -7.61 -2.21 -8.72
CA THR A 183 -8.00 -3.15 -7.66
C THR A 183 -8.57 -4.43 -8.25
N GLY A 184 -8.73 -5.46 -7.42
CA GLY A 184 -9.44 -6.68 -7.80
C GLY A 184 -10.95 -6.49 -7.81
N GLU A 185 -11.66 -7.19 -8.68
CA GLU A 185 -13.13 -7.20 -8.75
C GLU A 185 -13.77 -7.64 -7.43
N GLY A 186 -13.14 -8.59 -6.73
CA GLY A 186 -13.59 -9.13 -5.44
C GLY A 186 -12.96 -8.46 -4.21
N ASP A 187 -12.21 -7.37 -4.36
CA ASP A 187 -11.62 -6.68 -3.21
C ASP A 187 -12.71 -5.97 -2.38
N ILE A 188 -12.90 -6.45 -1.16
CA ILE A 188 -13.89 -5.90 -0.20
C ILE A 188 -13.32 -4.79 0.69
N GLY A 189 -12.02 -4.59 0.69
CA GLY A 189 -11.31 -3.60 1.50
C GLY A 189 -11.06 -2.30 0.75
N SER A 190 -10.68 -2.43 -0.52
CA SER A 190 -10.43 -1.33 -1.47
C SER A 190 -11.25 -1.61 -2.73
N THR A 191 -12.56 -1.37 -2.63
CA THR A 191 -13.54 -1.82 -3.62
C THR A 191 -13.34 -1.19 -5.00
N PRO A 192 -13.84 -1.82 -6.08
CA PRO A 192 -13.90 -1.20 -7.41
C PRO A 192 -14.49 0.21 -7.39
N GLU A 193 -15.58 0.42 -6.66
CA GLU A 193 -16.22 1.73 -6.50
C GLU A 193 -15.27 2.77 -5.89
N MET A 194 -14.46 2.40 -4.89
CA MET A 194 -13.43 3.29 -4.34
C MET A 194 -12.41 3.71 -5.39
N SER A 195 -11.97 2.77 -6.22
CA SER A 195 -11.02 3.03 -7.31
C SER A 195 -11.62 3.96 -8.38
N GLU A 196 -12.87 3.75 -8.75
CA GLU A 196 -13.61 4.62 -9.68
C GLU A 196 -13.79 6.03 -9.11
N ASN A 197 -14.17 6.15 -7.84
CA ASN A 197 -14.35 7.44 -7.19
C ASN A 197 -13.04 8.19 -6.99
N LEU A 198 -11.95 7.49 -6.66
CA LEU A 198 -10.60 8.08 -6.58
C LEU A 198 -10.14 8.60 -7.94
N SER A 199 -10.42 7.86 -9.02
CA SER A 199 -10.08 8.29 -10.37
C SER A 199 -10.82 9.56 -10.80
N LYS A 200 -12.03 9.81 -10.31
CA LYS A 200 -12.78 11.04 -10.62
C LYS A 200 -12.15 12.31 -10.04
N VAL A 201 -11.37 12.21 -8.97
CA VAL A 201 -10.70 13.36 -8.31
C VAL A 201 -9.26 13.55 -8.75
N ILE A 202 -8.67 12.60 -9.48
CA ILE A 202 -7.33 12.72 -10.07
C ILE A 202 -7.47 12.96 -11.58
N ASN A 203 -7.20 14.16 -12.04
CA ASN A 203 -7.52 14.61 -13.40
C ASN A 203 -6.95 13.75 -14.54
N ASN A 204 -5.76 13.19 -14.39
CA ASN A 204 -5.08 12.41 -15.44
C ASN A 204 -4.99 10.93 -15.03
N SER A 205 -6.14 10.34 -14.74
CA SER A 205 -6.19 8.97 -14.24
C SER A 205 -7.03 8.02 -15.11
N LYS A 206 -6.72 6.73 -14.99
CA LYS A 206 -7.49 5.62 -15.56
C LYS A 206 -7.71 4.56 -14.49
N VAL A 207 -8.82 3.85 -14.57
CA VAL A 207 -9.13 2.71 -13.70
C VAL A 207 -8.91 1.40 -14.43
N LYS A 208 -8.36 0.42 -13.74
CA LYS A 208 -8.31 -0.97 -14.18
C LYS A 208 -8.81 -1.88 -13.06
N ILE A 209 -9.93 -2.53 -13.28
CA ILE A 209 -10.42 -3.59 -12.38
C ILE A 209 -9.91 -4.93 -12.92
N ILE A 210 -9.30 -5.71 -12.05
CA ILE A 210 -8.75 -7.03 -12.39
C ILE A 210 -9.85 -8.07 -12.20
N PRO A 211 -10.33 -8.72 -13.29
CA PRO A 211 -11.36 -9.73 -13.20
C PRO A 211 -10.94 -10.88 -12.27
N LYS A 212 -11.86 -11.35 -11.43
CA LYS A 212 -11.62 -12.43 -10.44
C LYS A 212 -10.48 -12.14 -9.45
N GLY A 213 -9.89 -10.93 -9.45
CA GLY A 213 -8.93 -10.50 -8.43
C GLY A 213 -9.62 -10.29 -7.09
N LYS A 214 -8.87 -10.60 -6.00
CA LYS A 214 -9.38 -10.45 -4.62
C LYS A 214 -8.50 -9.46 -3.88
#